data_c250571318dc5b4a3107d3ffa7445ed2
#
_entry.id   c250571318dc5b4a3107d3ffa7445ed2
#
_cell.length_a   1.000
_cell.length_b   1.000
_cell.length_c   1.000
_cell.angle_alpha   90.00
_cell.angle_beta   90.00
_cell.angle_gamma   90.00
#
_symmetry.space_group_name_H-M   'P 1'
#
loop_
_entity.id
_entity.type
_entity.pdbx_description
1 polymer ?
#
loop_
_entity_poly.entity_id
_entity_poly.type
_entity_poly.pdbx_seq_one_letter_code
_entity_poly.pdbx_strand_id
1 'polypeptide(L)'
;MYKRQSLYKTKPNKILLIDVRENEEFSKSAIEGSISIPLSHLNQESDLKFIQKESLNKEVFTICKSGKRSEKASRILSKFKIQSRSIEGGIEKIKKYCANNFLRIS
;
A
#
# COMPACT_ATOMS: atom_id res chain seq x y z
N MET A 1 -5.65 -6.33 10.11
CA MET A 1 -5.46 -5.04 9.45
C MET A 1 -4.58 -4.14 10.32
N TYR A 2 -3.66 -3.44 9.74
CA TYR A 2 -2.69 -2.63 10.47
C TYR A 2 -3.21 -1.21 10.73
N LYS A 3 -2.95 -0.69 11.94
CA LYS A 3 -3.36 0.67 12.26
C LYS A 3 -2.40 1.67 11.64
N ARG A 4 -2.93 2.70 10.97
CA ARG A 4 -2.14 3.66 10.22
C ARG A 4 -1.11 4.41 11.09
N GLN A 5 -1.43 4.68 12.36
CA GLN A 5 -0.50 5.39 13.25
C GLN A 5 0.75 4.57 13.53
N SER A 6 0.59 3.27 13.69
CA SER A 6 1.73 2.38 13.93
C SER A 6 2.63 2.29 12.71
N LEU A 7 2.06 2.42 11.50
CA LEU A 7 2.82 2.40 10.27
C LEU A 7 3.90 3.48 10.26
N TYR A 8 3.57 4.68 10.70
CA TYR A 8 4.49 5.82 10.65
C TYR A 8 5.53 5.81 11.77
N LYS A 9 5.37 4.94 12.75
CA LYS A 9 6.36 4.77 13.80
C LYS A 9 7.42 3.75 13.42
N THR A 10 7.18 2.96 12.38
CA THR A 10 8.12 1.96 11.90
C THR A 10 9.11 2.62 10.94
N LYS A 11 10.35 2.15 10.95
CA LYS A 11 11.37 2.69 10.04
C LYS A 11 10.94 2.51 8.58
N PRO A 12 10.94 3.58 7.78
CA PRO A 12 10.43 3.51 6.39
C PRO A 12 11.12 2.46 5.51
N ASN A 13 12.41 2.20 5.74
CA ASN A 13 13.14 1.24 4.92
C ASN A 13 12.78 -0.21 5.19
N LYS A 14 11.92 -0.46 6.20
CA LYS A 14 11.44 -1.80 6.52
C LYS A 14 10.00 -2.02 6.10
N ILE A 15 9.43 -1.08 5.39
CA ILE A 15 8.04 -1.14 4.93
C ILE A 15 7.99 -0.97 3.43
N LEU A 16 7.23 -1.85 2.78
CA LEU A 16 6.84 -1.67 1.40
C LEU A 16 5.35 -1.36 1.38
N LEU A 17 5.01 -0.12 1.07
CA LEU A 17 3.63 0.33 1.00
C LEU A 17 3.20 0.40 -0.46
N ILE A 18 2.25 -0.44 -0.84
CA ILE A 18 1.77 -0.53 -2.21
C ILE A 18 0.40 0.14 -2.30
N ASP A 19 0.33 1.19 -3.10
CA ASP A 19 -0.92 1.87 -3.39
C ASP A 19 -1.55 1.18 -4.60
N VAL A 20 -2.68 0.52 -4.37
CA VAL A 20 -3.35 -0.27 -5.42
C VAL A 20 -4.48 0.48 -6.11
N ARG A 21 -4.52 1.80 -5.92
CA ARG A 21 -5.45 2.65 -6.65
C ARG A 21 -4.99 2.81 -8.09
N GLU A 22 -5.84 3.41 -8.91
CA GLU A 22 -5.45 3.73 -10.28
C GLU A 22 -4.38 4.82 -10.32
N ASN A 23 -3.62 4.86 -11.40
CA ASN A 23 -2.52 5.82 -11.54
C ASN A 23 -3.00 7.27 -11.43
N GLU A 24 -4.20 7.56 -11.90
CA GLU A 24 -4.77 8.90 -11.82
C GLU A 24 -4.96 9.34 -10.37
N GLU A 25 -5.47 8.44 -9.55
CA GLU A 25 -5.64 8.72 -8.12
C GLU A 25 -4.30 8.93 -7.43
N PHE A 26 -3.34 8.07 -7.75
CA PHE A 26 -2.00 8.16 -7.17
C PHE A 26 -1.29 9.46 -7.54
N SER A 27 -1.44 9.91 -8.77
CA SER A 27 -0.78 11.13 -9.23
C SER A 27 -1.35 12.38 -8.57
N LYS A 28 -2.62 12.35 -8.15
CA LYS A 28 -3.23 13.50 -7.49
C LYS A 28 -2.78 13.66 -6.05
N SER A 29 -2.73 12.57 -5.31
CA SER A 29 -2.20 12.56 -3.96
C SER A 29 -1.87 11.13 -3.57
N ALA A 30 -0.78 10.97 -2.84
CA ALA A 30 -0.34 9.66 -2.38
C ALA A 30 0.47 9.81 -1.11
N ILE A 31 0.60 8.72 -0.38
CA ILE A 31 1.46 8.71 0.80
C ILE A 31 2.91 8.71 0.32
N GLU A 32 3.70 9.58 0.90
CA GLU A 32 5.11 9.66 0.55
C GLU A 32 5.80 8.33 0.79
N GLY A 33 6.57 7.89 -0.21
CA GLY A 33 7.26 6.61 -0.14
C GLY A 33 6.47 5.41 -0.61
N SER A 34 5.16 5.59 -0.90
CA SER A 34 4.36 4.49 -1.43
C SER A 34 4.67 4.25 -2.91
N ILE A 35 4.43 3.03 -3.34
CA ILE A 35 4.67 2.60 -4.72
C ILE A 35 3.33 2.31 -5.38
N SER A 36 3.13 2.82 -6.58
CA SER A 36 1.89 2.61 -7.32
C SER A 36 1.93 1.31 -8.11
N ILE A 37 1.08 0.35 -7.71
CA ILE A 37 0.85 -0.86 -8.48
C ILE A 37 -0.67 -1.08 -8.47
N PRO A 38 -1.38 -0.62 -9.49
CA PRO A 38 -2.84 -0.75 -9.53
C PRO A 38 -3.29 -2.20 -9.36
N LEU A 39 -4.44 -2.37 -8.74
CA LEU A 39 -4.98 -3.71 -8.48
C LEU A 39 -5.04 -4.57 -9.75
N SER A 40 -5.37 -3.98 -10.88
CA SER A 40 -5.46 -4.68 -12.15
C SER A 40 -4.11 -5.21 -12.66
N HIS A 41 -3.01 -4.66 -12.16
CA HIS A 41 -1.66 -5.07 -12.58
C HIS A 41 -0.97 -5.99 -11.58
N LEU A 42 -1.63 -6.28 -10.48
CA LEU A 42 -0.97 -6.94 -9.36
C LEU A 42 -0.57 -8.38 -9.65
N ASN A 43 -1.19 -9.02 -10.63
CA ASN A 43 -0.86 -10.39 -11.00
C ASN A 43 0.18 -10.50 -12.12
N GLN A 44 0.75 -9.38 -12.56
CA GLN A 44 1.79 -9.40 -13.57
C GLN A 44 3.10 -9.90 -12.96
N GLU A 45 3.81 -10.72 -13.72
CA GLU A 45 5.01 -11.39 -13.24
C GLU A 45 6.09 -10.43 -12.74
N SER A 46 6.33 -9.34 -13.47
CA SER A 46 7.35 -8.37 -13.08
C SER A 46 7.04 -7.72 -11.73
N ASP A 47 5.78 -7.37 -11.52
CA ASP A 47 5.36 -6.74 -10.26
C ASP A 47 5.42 -7.74 -9.11
N LEU A 48 5.01 -8.97 -9.35
CA LEU A 48 5.08 -10.02 -8.33
C LEU A 48 6.51 -10.33 -7.92
N LYS A 49 7.43 -10.40 -8.89
CA LYS A 49 8.84 -10.64 -8.58
C LYS A 49 9.43 -9.51 -7.74
N PHE A 50 9.09 -8.28 -8.08
CA PHE A 50 9.54 -7.13 -7.31
C PHE A 50 9.04 -7.22 -5.87
N ILE A 51 7.75 -7.48 -5.69
CA ILE A 51 7.16 -7.57 -4.36
C ILE A 51 7.75 -8.73 -3.57
N GLN A 52 7.91 -9.88 -4.20
CA GLN A 52 8.51 -11.05 -3.55
C GLN A 52 9.91 -10.75 -3.04
N LYS A 53 10.72 -10.09 -3.84
CA LYS A 53 12.08 -9.74 -3.46
C LYS A 53 12.08 -8.78 -2.28
N GLU A 54 11.26 -7.74 -2.34
CA GLU A 54 11.20 -6.74 -1.28
C GLU A 54 10.63 -7.31 0.01
N SER A 55 9.71 -8.27 -0.08
CA SER A 55 9.08 -8.85 1.10
C SER A 55 10.04 -9.72 1.94
N LEU A 56 11.22 -10.04 1.41
CA LEU A 56 12.19 -10.83 2.16
C LEU A 56 12.71 -10.09 3.39
N ASN A 57 12.75 -8.76 3.35
CA ASN A 57 13.25 -7.96 4.47
C ASN A 57 12.42 -6.72 4.75
N LYS A 58 11.18 -6.69 4.25
CA LYS A 58 10.25 -5.59 4.50
C LYS A 58 8.86 -6.14 4.78
N GLU A 59 8.11 -5.45 5.62
CA GLU A 59 6.69 -5.74 5.78
C GLU A 59 5.93 -5.11 4.62
N VAL A 60 5.01 -5.86 4.04
CA VAL A 60 4.24 -5.41 2.88
C VAL A 60 2.85 -4.96 3.33
N PHE A 61 2.50 -3.74 2.96
CA PHE A 61 1.17 -3.19 3.21
C PHE A 61 0.55 -2.76 1.90
N THR A 62 -0.77 -2.92 1.81
CA THR A 62 -1.53 -2.42 0.66
C THR A 62 -2.46 -1.33 1.12
N ILE A 63 -2.66 -0.31 0.29
CA ILE A 63 -3.54 0.80 0.61
C ILE A 63 -4.34 1.20 -0.62
N CYS A 64 -5.57 1.63 -0.38
CA CYS A 64 -6.42 2.20 -1.42
C CYS A 64 -7.23 3.34 -0.82
N LYS A 65 -8.31 3.75 -1.47
CA LYS A 65 -9.10 4.88 -0.99
C LYS A 65 -9.80 4.58 0.33
N SER A 66 -10.51 3.45 0.41
CA SER A 66 -11.35 3.13 1.57
C SER A 66 -11.00 1.80 2.24
N GLY A 67 -10.16 0.98 1.64
CA GLY A 67 -9.76 -0.31 2.16
C GLY A 67 -10.25 -1.51 1.39
N LYS A 68 -11.25 -1.37 0.52
CA LYS A 68 -11.83 -2.51 -0.20
C LYS A 68 -10.89 -3.10 -1.23
N ARG A 69 -10.28 -2.25 -2.07
CA ARG A 69 -9.34 -2.71 -3.09
C ARG A 69 -8.08 -3.27 -2.46
N SER A 70 -7.61 -2.65 -1.38
CA SER A 70 -6.39 -3.12 -0.72
C SER A 70 -6.58 -4.46 -0.03
N GLU A 71 -7.77 -4.74 0.51
CA GLU A 71 -8.06 -6.07 1.04
C GLU A 71 -8.01 -7.13 -0.05
N LYS A 72 -8.61 -6.81 -1.21
CA LYS A 72 -8.57 -7.70 -2.36
C LYS A 72 -7.14 -7.93 -2.83
N ALA A 73 -6.34 -6.86 -2.84
CA ALA A 73 -4.94 -6.94 -3.23
C ALA A 73 -4.16 -7.88 -2.31
N SER A 74 -4.37 -7.76 -1.00
CA SER A 74 -3.69 -8.63 -0.05
C SER A 74 -4.09 -10.09 -0.23
N ARG A 75 -5.34 -10.36 -0.58
CA ARG A 75 -5.77 -11.73 -0.88
C ARG A 75 -5.07 -12.26 -2.14
N ILE A 76 -4.94 -11.43 -3.16
CA ILE A 76 -4.22 -11.81 -4.38
C ILE A 76 -2.77 -12.14 -4.06
N LEU A 77 -2.10 -11.28 -3.29
CA LEU A 77 -0.71 -11.50 -2.92
C LEU A 77 -0.53 -12.78 -2.12
N SER A 78 -1.48 -13.13 -1.26
CA SER A 78 -1.37 -14.37 -0.49
C SER A 78 -1.39 -15.62 -1.37
N LYS A 79 -2.05 -15.55 -2.53
CA LYS A 79 -2.04 -16.67 -3.49
C LYS A 79 -0.65 -16.92 -4.06
N PHE A 80 0.19 -15.90 -4.03
CA PHE A 80 1.58 -16.01 -4.48
C PHE A 80 2.55 -16.10 -3.31
N LYS A 81 2.03 -16.48 -2.14
CA LYS A 81 2.82 -16.67 -0.91
C LYS A 81 3.50 -15.40 -0.41
N ILE A 82 2.89 -14.25 -0.70
CA ILE A 82 3.35 -12.97 -0.19
C ILE A 82 2.39 -12.52 0.91
N GLN A 83 2.89 -12.44 2.14
CA GLN A 83 2.08 -11.93 3.24
C GLN A 83 2.03 -10.42 3.18
N SER A 84 0.83 -9.87 3.30
CA SER A 84 0.65 -8.43 3.32
C SER A 84 -0.54 -8.07 4.19
N ARG A 85 -0.63 -6.81 4.55
CA ARG A 85 -1.74 -6.29 5.35
C ARG A 85 -2.34 -5.08 4.67
N SER A 86 -3.66 -5.06 4.62
CA SER A 86 -4.40 -3.92 4.09
C SER A 86 -4.52 -2.84 5.16
N ILE A 87 -4.30 -1.59 4.79
CA ILE A 87 -4.44 -0.45 5.71
C ILE A 87 -5.93 -0.15 5.88
N GLU A 88 -6.39 -0.26 7.11
CA GLU A 88 -7.80 -0.05 7.43
C GLU A 88 -8.26 1.36 7.12
N GLY A 89 -9.37 1.47 6.39
CA GLY A 89 -9.97 2.75 6.04
C GLY A 89 -9.24 3.51 4.95
N GLY A 90 -8.05 3.04 4.54
CA GLY A 90 -7.32 3.59 3.42
C GLY A 90 -6.92 5.06 3.57
N ILE A 91 -6.68 5.68 2.44
CA ILE A 91 -6.23 7.08 2.40
C ILE A 91 -7.28 8.04 2.96
N GLU A 92 -8.56 7.70 2.82
CA GLU A 92 -9.63 8.55 3.37
C GLU A 92 -9.46 8.76 4.87
N LYS A 93 -9.16 7.70 5.61
CA LYS A 93 -8.94 7.84 7.05
C LYS A 93 -7.64 8.57 7.37
N ILE A 94 -6.61 8.34 6.59
CA ILE A 94 -5.35 9.05 6.79
C ILE A 94 -5.55 10.56 6.59
N LYS A 95 -6.26 10.95 5.55
CA LYS A 95 -6.55 12.38 5.31
C LYS A 95 -7.34 12.98 6.46
N LYS A 96 -8.27 12.23 7.03
CA LYS A 96 -9.12 12.73 8.10
C LYS A 96 -8.37 12.94 9.42
N TYR A 97 -7.45 12.05 9.76
CA TYR A 97 -6.84 12.05 11.09
C TYR A 97 -5.38 12.48 11.13
N CYS A 98 -4.67 12.39 10.03
CA CYS A 98 -3.23 12.68 10.01
C CYS A 98 -2.88 13.94 9.24
N ALA A 99 -3.88 14.70 8.84
CA ALA A 99 -3.72 15.91 8.03
C ALA A 99 -2.86 15.61 6.80
N ASN A 100 -1.97 16.55 6.39
CA ASN A 100 -1.21 16.40 5.17
C ASN A 100 0.25 16.01 5.39
N ASN A 101 0.61 15.65 6.62
CA ASN A 101 2.01 15.40 6.95
C ASN A 101 2.59 14.19 6.21
N PHE A 102 1.76 13.23 5.86
CA PHE A 102 2.20 11.98 5.25
C PHE A 102 1.72 11.83 3.81
N LEU A 103 1.01 12.81 3.29
CA LEU A 103 0.48 12.75 1.93
C LEU A 103 1.30 13.63 1.00
N ARG A 104 1.68 13.04 -0.13
CA ARG A 104 2.26 13.80 -1.23
C ARG A 104 1.11 14.32 -2.08
N ILE A 105 1.10 15.62 -2.32
CA ILE A 105 0.07 16.24 -3.14
C ILE A 105 0.71 16.70 -4.44
N SER A 106 0.13 16.25 -5.51
CA SER A 106 0.58 16.63 -6.86
C SER A 106 -0.06 17.92 -7.32
#